data_97516e6e25eecf7672a1fa0d4c272660
#
_entry.id   97516e6e25eecf7672a1fa0d4c272660
#
_cell.length_a   1.000
_cell.length_b   1.000
_cell.length_c   1.000
_cell.angle_alpha   90.00
_cell.angle_beta   90.00
_cell.angle_gamma   90.00
#
_symmetry.space_group_name_H-M   'P 1'
#
loop_
_entity.id
_entity.type
_entity.pdbx_description
1 polymer ?
#
loop_
_entity_poly.entity_id
_entity_poly.type
_entity_poly.pdbx_seq_one_letter_code
_entity_poly.pdbx_strand_id
1 'polypeptide(L)'
;MSVLAGLKPERVFYYFEELCRIPHGSGNTKEVSDYLVQFARDHELSWYQDASNNVIIRRPASKGCELAPTVILQGHCDMVCEKKPGSSHDFTKDGLELHIDGDEIYARDTTLGGDDGIAVAYMLAVLESDDLQLPSIEALITTDEEIGLLGAAALNGNELKGRTLLNMDSEEEGILTVSCAGGMTAMMDLPVRRSEVMGEQMEVTISGLAGGHSGTEIHKNRANSNILAGRFLYELAGKMDYALIELEGGLKDNAIPRTTRMLLAIDGGEKEILKEEASRFTENLRREYSGTDDGITVTVEKTGEGAAPALHPVSLQKTVFFLMNLPNGVQKMSGQIPGLVETSLNLGILKLEPDHLHACASVRSSVGSAKEALSDKLEYLIGFLGGEFHVEGAYPAWEYKEDSALRDLMVAEYEAMYGQKPAVEAIHAGLECGLFYEKLSGLDCVSFGPNMKAIHTTEERLSISSVERTYQYLCCVLEQLSKRQA
;
A
#
# COMPACT_ATOMS: atom_id res chain seq x y z
N MET A 1 27.58 4.15 23.82
CA MET A 1 28.44 3.28 22.98
C MET A 1 27.59 2.89 21.79
N SER A 2 28.18 2.85 20.60
CA SER A 2 27.45 2.43 19.41
C SER A 2 27.07 0.95 19.54
N VAL A 3 25.79 0.64 19.31
CA VAL A 3 25.23 -0.72 19.41
C VAL A 3 25.63 -1.55 18.19
N LEU A 4 25.70 -0.91 17.01
CA LEU A 4 25.99 -1.55 15.74
C LEU A 4 27.49 -1.56 15.37
N ALA A 5 28.37 -1.05 16.25
CA ALA A 5 29.81 -1.01 16.00
C ALA A 5 30.40 -2.41 15.73
N GLY A 6 31.19 -2.53 14.67
CA GLY A 6 31.86 -3.78 14.28
C GLY A 6 31.04 -4.67 13.36
N LEU A 7 29.75 -4.36 13.10
CA LEU A 7 28.97 -5.00 12.03
C LEU A 7 29.51 -4.61 10.66
N LYS A 8 29.30 -5.46 9.65
CA LYS A 8 29.68 -5.20 8.26
C LYS A 8 28.43 -5.12 7.39
N PRO A 9 28.37 -4.15 6.44
CA PRO A 9 29.35 -3.10 6.11
C PRO A 9 29.37 -1.99 7.18
N GLU A 10 30.57 -1.63 7.65
CA GLU A 10 30.74 -0.76 8.81
C GLU A 10 30.08 0.62 8.62
N ARG A 11 30.22 1.22 7.42
CA ARG A 11 29.67 2.56 7.15
C ARG A 11 28.15 2.54 7.03
N VAL A 12 27.56 1.48 6.49
CA VAL A 12 26.12 1.33 6.41
C VAL A 12 25.51 1.30 7.81
N PHE A 13 26.02 0.43 8.69
CA PHE A 13 25.50 0.34 10.07
C PHE A 13 25.82 1.57 10.91
N TYR A 14 26.89 2.27 10.62
CA TYR A 14 27.19 3.56 11.24
C TYR A 14 26.09 4.58 10.88
N TYR A 15 25.76 4.75 9.59
CA TYR A 15 24.73 5.70 9.17
C TYR A 15 23.33 5.29 9.61
N PHE A 16 23.02 4.01 9.57
CA PHE A 16 21.74 3.52 10.08
C PHE A 16 21.56 3.84 11.57
N GLU A 17 22.59 3.63 12.40
CA GLU A 17 22.54 3.99 13.83
C GLU A 17 22.44 5.51 14.04
N GLU A 18 23.11 6.34 13.22
CA GLU A 18 22.95 7.80 13.29
C GLU A 18 21.54 8.25 12.93
N LEU A 19 20.92 7.68 11.88
CA LEU A 19 19.53 7.96 11.51
C LEU A 19 18.57 7.58 12.64
N CYS A 20 18.74 6.41 13.24
CA CYS A 20 17.91 5.96 14.37
C CYS A 20 18.00 6.86 15.62
N ARG A 21 19.03 7.70 15.75
CA ARG A 21 19.14 8.69 16.84
C ARG A 21 18.32 9.95 16.62
N ILE A 22 17.93 10.21 15.37
CA ILE A 22 17.17 11.39 14.98
C ILE A 22 15.69 10.99 14.95
N PRO A 23 14.79 11.70 15.65
CA PRO A 23 13.35 11.51 15.48
C PRO A 23 12.93 11.82 14.05
N HIS A 24 12.40 10.81 13.32
CA HIS A 24 12.09 10.93 11.89
C HIS A 24 10.79 10.23 11.46
N GLY A 25 9.80 10.19 12.35
CA GLY A 25 8.47 9.72 11.97
C GLY A 25 7.83 10.58 10.88
N SER A 26 6.93 10.02 10.09
CA SER A 26 6.17 10.74 9.07
C SER A 26 5.54 12.02 9.62
N GLY A 27 5.63 13.12 8.89
CA GLY A 27 5.26 14.46 9.34
C GLY A 27 6.29 15.16 10.24
N ASN A 28 7.35 14.46 10.67
CA ASN A 28 8.43 15.02 11.51
C ASN A 28 9.82 14.82 10.85
N THR A 29 9.96 15.19 9.59
CA THR A 29 11.10 14.85 8.75
C THR A 29 12.17 15.95 8.63
N LYS A 30 11.95 17.13 9.24
CA LYS A 30 12.84 18.27 9.06
C LYS A 30 14.26 18.04 9.60
N GLU A 31 14.38 17.42 10.77
CA GLU A 31 15.69 17.23 11.43
C GLU A 31 16.54 16.20 10.67
N VAL A 32 15.94 15.08 10.23
CA VAL A 32 16.65 14.08 9.41
C VAL A 32 17.01 14.65 8.04
N SER A 33 16.16 15.45 7.42
CA SER A 33 16.45 16.15 6.16
C SER A 33 17.62 17.12 6.30
N ASP A 34 17.70 17.88 7.41
CA ASP A 34 18.81 18.78 7.69
C ASP A 34 20.12 18.02 7.97
N TYR A 35 20.04 16.85 8.62
CA TYR A 35 21.18 15.95 8.78
C TYR A 35 21.75 15.51 7.42
N LEU A 36 20.89 15.13 6.46
CA LEU A 36 21.30 14.76 5.11
C LEU A 36 21.97 15.91 4.36
N VAL A 37 21.45 17.13 4.51
CA VAL A 37 22.08 18.34 3.95
C VAL A 37 23.43 18.60 4.61
N GLN A 38 23.54 18.39 5.92
CA GLN A 38 24.83 18.56 6.61
C GLN A 38 25.85 17.51 6.16
N PHE A 39 25.43 16.25 5.99
CA PHE A 39 26.27 15.21 5.39
C PHE A 39 26.82 15.64 4.02
N ALA A 40 25.96 16.16 3.14
CA ALA A 40 26.39 16.61 1.82
C ALA A 40 27.44 17.72 1.90
N ARG A 41 27.29 18.67 2.84
CA ARG A 41 28.26 19.74 3.08
C ARG A 41 29.63 19.23 3.59
N ASP A 42 29.57 18.29 4.54
CA ASP A 42 30.79 17.73 5.15
C ASP A 42 31.62 16.91 4.16
N HIS A 43 30.95 16.33 3.13
CA HIS A 43 31.58 15.58 2.04
C HIS A 43 31.77 16.41 0.74
N GLU A 44 31.59 17.73 0.80
CA GLU A 44 31.73 18.64 -0.36
C GLU A 44 30.89 18.27 -1.58
N LEU A 45 29.72 17.62 -1.35
CA LEU A 45 28.78 17.20 -2.39
C LEU A 45 27.73 18.29 -2.67
N SER A 46 27.28 18.41 -3.91
CA SER A 46 26.18 19.29 -4.23
C SER A 46 24.85 18.68 -3.80
N TRP A 47 23.94 19.51 -3.34
CA TRP A 47 22.64 19.07 -2.82
C TRP A 47 21.51 20.02 -3.20
N TYR A 48 20.28 19.52 -3.08
CA TYR A 48 19.03 20.25 -3.20
C TYR A 48 18.07 19.75 -2.12
N GLN A 49 17.42 20.67 -1.42
CA GLN A 49 16.36 20.37 -0.44
C GLN A 49 15.13 21.17 -0.84
N ASP A 50 13.98 20.52 -0.97
CA ASP A 50 12.73 21.18 -1.32
C ASP A 50 11.89 21.58 -0.09
N ALA A 51 10.72 22.17 -0.35
CA ALA A 51 9.82 22.62 0.72
C ALA A 51 9.15 21.46 1.48
N SER A 52 9.13 20.27 0.92
CA SER A 52 8.62 19.04 1.55
C SER A 52 9.71 18.29 2.31
N ASN A 53 10.92 18.85 2.44
CA ASN A 53 12.09 18.25 3.04
C ASN A 53 12.70 17.07 2.24
N ASN A 54 12.29 16.82 1.00
CA ASN A 54 13.03 15.89 0.14
C ASN A 54 14.46 16.39 -0.08
N VAL A 55 15.43 15.47 -0.15
CA VAL A 55 16.84 15.81 -0.37
C VAL A 55 17.38 15.06 -1.57
N ILE A 56 18.05 15.76 -2.48
CA ILE A 56 18.85 15.17 -3.55
C ILE A 56 20.31 15.50 -3.30
N ILE A 57 21.16 14.48 -3.12
CA ILE A 57 22.61 14.64 -2.98
C ILE A 57 23.26 14.11 -4.26
N ARG A 58 24.13 14.92 -4.88
CA ARG A 58 24.75 14.58 -6.16
C ARG A 58 26.25 14.36 -5.99
N ARG A 59 26.69 13.17 -6.41
CA ARG A 59 28.11 12.80 -6.47
C ARG A 59 28.56 12.72 -7.93
N PRO A 60 29.65 13.40 -8.32
CA PRO A 60 30.24 13.26 -9.65
C PRO A 60 30.71 11.82 -9.91
N ALA A 61 30.75 11.41 -11.18
CA ALA A 61 31.33 10.14 -11.58
C ALA A 61 32.80 10.04 -11.13
N SER A 62 33.22 8.81 -10.81
CA SER A 62 34.62 8.50 -10.57
C SER A 62 35.44 8.73 -11.84
N LYS A 63 36.74 9.00 -11.68
CA LYS A 63 37.64 9.24 -12.80
C LYS A 63 37.62 8.06 -13.79
N GLY A 64 37.32 8.35 -15.05
CA GLY A 64 37.16 7.37 -16.12
C GLY A 64 35.75 6.82 -16.33
N CYS A 65 34.80 7.24 -15.48
CA CYS A 65 33.37 6.85 -15.56
C CYS A 65 32.45 7.99 -16.01
N GLU A 66 33.01 9.12 -16.48
CA GLU A 66 32.28 10.38 -16.78
C GLU A 66 31.31 10.24 -17.95
N LEU A 67 31.48 9.20 -18.78
CA LEU A 67 30.57 8.91 -19.92
C LEU A 67 29.42 7.95 -19.55
N ALA A 68 29.44 7.41 -18.32
CA ALA A 68 28.36 6.53 -17.87
C ALA A 68 27.10 7.33 -17.59
N PRO A 69 25.91 6.77 -17.87
CA PRO A 69 24.64 7.41 -17.52
C PRO A 69 24.53 7.68 -16.01
N THR A 70 23.95 8.82 -15.66
CA THR A 70 23.65 9.14 -14.26
C THR A 70 22.64 8.14 -13.68
N VAL A 71 22.94 7.63 -12.49
CA VAL A 71 22.10 6.69 -11.74
C VAL A 71 21.43 7.40 -10.57
N ILE A 72 20.14 7.19 -10.40
CA ILE A 72 19.37 7.62 -9.25
C ILE A 72 19.34 6.46 -8.23
N LEU A 73 19.78 6.71 -7.01
CA LEU A 73 19.52 5.86 -5.85
C LEU A 73 18.36 6.49 -5.08
N GLN A 74 17.36 5.69 -4.70
CA GLN A 74 16.15 6.24 -4.08
C GLN A 74 15.68 5.40 -2.90
N GLY A 75 15.19 6.06 -1.87
CA GLY A 75 14.52 5.55 -0.68
C GLY A 75 13.96 6.70 0.13
N HIS A 76 13.13 6.39 1.15
CA HIS A 76 12.54 7.41 2.01
C HIS A 76 13.20 7.47 3.39
N CYS A 77 13.10 8.62 4.07
CA CYS A 77 13.72 8.83 5.36
C CYS A 77 12.75 8.95 6.53
N ASP A 78 11.46 8.90 6.28
CA ASP A 78 10.45 8.81 7.33
C ASP A 78 10.17 7.35 7.72
N MET A 79 9.46 7.14 8.82
CA MET A 79 9.11 5.83 9.32
C MET A 79 7.73 5.82 9.97
N VAL A 80 7.07 4.66 9.98
CA VAL A 80 5.86 4.42 10.79
C VAL A 80 6.20 4.45 12.27
N CYS A 81 5.40 5.17 13.06
CA CYS A 81 5.60 5.37 14.51
C CYS A 81 4.63 4.51 15.33
N GLU A 82 4.98 3.25 15.57
CA GLU A 82 4.22 2.34 16.44
C GLU A 82 5.01 1.99 17.70
N LYS A 83 4.32 1.93 18.86
CA LYS A 83 4.94 1.54 20.13
C LYS A 83 4.06 0.61 20.96
N LYS A 84 4.69 -0.23 21.77
CA LYS A 84 3.98 -1.14 22.67
C LYS A 84 3.15 -0.39 23.71
N PRO A 85 1.98 -0.90 24.09
CA PRO A 85 1.18 -0.30 25.16
C PRO A 85 2.00 -0.14 26.45
N GLY A 86 2.01 1.09 27.00
CA GLY A 86 2.77 1.42 28.20
C GLY A 86 4.20 1.94 27.94
N SER A 87 4.67 1.96 26.71
CA SER A 87 5.96 2.60 26.36
C SER A 87 5.88 4.11 26.54
N SER A 88 6.91 4.70 27.19
CA SER A 88 7.04 6.16 27.37
C SER A 88 7.73 6.86 26.19
N HIS A 89 8.14 6.13 25.15
CA HIS A 89 8.84 6.68 24.00
C HIS A 89 8.03 7.79 23.32
N ASP A 90 8.68 8.89 23.00
CA ASP A 90 8.10 10.04 22.29
C ASP A 90 8.81 10.19 20.93
N PHE A 91 8.20 9.69 19.85
CA PHE A 91 8.75 9.74 18.49
C PHE A 91 9.04 11.16 17.96
N THR A 92 8.59 12.19 18.66
CA THR A 92 8.91 13.58 18.27
C THR A 92 10.21 14.10 18.92
N LYS A 93 10.81 13.33 19.84
CA LYS A 93 11.98 13.78 20.62
C LYS A 93 13.04 12.73 20.85
N ASP A 94 12.61 11.46 20.97
CA ASP A 94 13.49 10.39 21.40
C ASP A 94 14.00 9.62 20.18
N GLY A 95 15.30 9.34 20.13
CA GLY A 95 15.88 8.38 19.20
C GLY A 95 15.53 6.94 19.60
N LEU A 96 15.64 6.02 18.66
CA LEU A 96 15.32 4.62 18.84
C LEU A 96 16.37 3.89 19.69
N GLU A 97 15.94 3.00 20.58
CA GLU A 97 16.81 2.16 21.40
C GLU A 97 17.10 0.84 20.67
N LEU A 98 18.21 0.78 19.94
CA LEU A 98 18.60 -0.35 19.11
C LEU A 98 19.11 -1.53 19.94
N HIS A 99 18.82 -2.75 19.50
CA HIS A 99 19.28 -4.01 20.04
C HIS A 99 19.61 -4.99 18.90
N ILE A 100 20.45 -5.99 19.24
CA ILE A 100 20.80 -7.10 18.34
C ILE A 100 20.38 -8.40 19.00
N ASP A 101 19.71 -9.27 18.23
CA ASP A 101 19.38 -10.64 18.59
C ASP A 101 19.78 -11.59 17.45
N GLY A 102 20.90 -12.27 17.62
CA GLY A 102 21.48 -13.11 16.55
C GLY A 102 21.82 -12.32 15.29
N ASP A 103 21.15 -12.61 14.19
CA ASP A 103 21.31 -11.91 12.92
C ASP A 103 20.32 -10.74 12.72
N GLU A 104 19.56 -10.37 13.75
CA GLU A 104 18.49 -9.39 13.64
C GLU A 104 18.74 -8.14 14.49
N ILE A 105 18.51 -6.96 13.89
CA ILE A 105 18.44 -5.66 14.57
C ILE A 105 16.97 -5.33 14.83
N TYR A 106 16.67 -4.76 15.98
CA TYR A 106 15.35 -4.26 16.36
C TYR A 106 15.43 -3.06 17.29
N ALA A 107 14.36 -2.30 17.42
CA ALA A 107 14.21 -1.26 18.41
C ALA A 107 13.35 -1.74 19.60
N ARG A 108 13.70 -1.31 20.82
CA ARG A 108 12.97 -1.73 22.02
C ARG A 108 11.62 -1.04 22.11
N ASP A 109 10.55 -1.86 22.13
CA ASP A 109 9.16 -1.43 22.33
C ASP A 109 8.61 -0.43 21.29
N THR A 110 9.30 -0.28 20.14
CA THR A 110 8.91 0.57 19.02
C THR A 110 9.15 -0.11 17.69
N THR A 111 8.64 0.46 16.59
CA THR A 111 9.12 0.24 15.22
C THR A 111 10.61 0.56 15.12
N LEU A 112 11.30 -0.05 14.15
CA LEU A 112 12.75 0.11 13.94
C LEU A 112 13.08 1.21 12.93
N GLY A 113 12.20 1.42 11.91
CA GLY A 113 12.49 2.28 10.77
C GLY A 113 13.60 1.69 9.88
N GLY A 114 13.71 0.36 9.82
CA GLY A 114 14.51 -0.34 8.82
C GLY A 114 13.98 -0.05 7.42
N ASP A 115 12.68 -0.02 7.29
CA ASP A 115 11.86 0.53 6.23
C ASP A 115 11.72 2.04 6.44
N ASP A 116 12.38 2.94 5.66
CA ASP A 116 13.40 2.65 4.65
C ASP A 116 14.76 3.30 5.03
N GLY A 117 15.01 3.45 6.34
CA GLY A 117 16.25 4.03 6.86
C GLY A 117 17.51 3.29 6.41
N ILE A 118 17.39 1.98 6.10
CA ILE A 118 18.54 1.20 5.59
C ILE A 118 18.93 1.60 4.17
N ALA A 119 17.97 1.96 3.30
CA ALA A 119 18.27 2.50 1.97
C ALA A 119 19.01 3.82 2.07
N VAL A 120 18.57 4.70 2.98
CA VAL A 120 19.28 5.96 3.23
C VAL A 120 20.71 5.69 3.69
N ALA A 121 20.91 4.73 4.59
CA ALA A 121 22.25 4.34 5.05
C ALA A 121 23.13 3.77 3.91
N TYR A 122 22.56 2.98 3.00
CA TYR A 122 23.27 2.52 1.79
C TYR A 122 23.70 3.70 0.92
N MET A 123 22.80 4.65 0.67
CA MET A 123 23.11 5.84 -0.14
C MET A 123 24.24 6.65 0.46
N LEU A 124 24.21 6.92 1.77
CA LEU A 124 25.26 7.69 2.45
C LEU A 124 26.62 6.97 2.38
N ALA A 125 26.65 5.64 2.58
CA ALA A 125 27.86 4.84 2.48
C ALA A 125 28.44 4.81 1.04
N VAL A 126 27.58 4.78 0.01
CA VAL A 126 28.01 4.89 -1.41
C VAL A 126 28.54 6.29 -1.71
N LEU A 127 27.86 7.34 -1.24
CA LEU A 127 28.23 8.73 -1.51
C LEU A 127 29.59 9.11 -0.91
N GLU A 128 29.95 8.59 0.27
CA GLU A 128 31.26 8.88 0.89
C GLU A 128 32.40 8.00 0.37
N SER A 129 32.09 6.88 -0.32
CA SER A 129 33.12 5.90 -0.69
C SER A 129 34.11 6.41 -1.74
N ASP A 130 35.39 6.35 -1.44
CA ASP A 130 36.47 6.66 -2.40
C ASP A 130 36.97 5.42 -3.16
N ASP A 131 36.60 4.22 -2.70
CA ASP A 131 37.11 2.97 -3.23
C ASP A 131 36.27 2.44 -4.41
N LEU A 132 35.01 2.88 -4.56
CA LEU A 132 34.11 2.42 -5.61
C LEU A 132 34.28 3.20 -6.91
N GLN A 133 34.26 2.48 -8.03
CA GLN A 133 34.18 3.08 -9.36
C GLN A 133 32.70 3.31 -9.72
N LEU A 134 32.26 4.55 -9.60
CA LEU A 134 30.84 4.90 -9.69
C LEU A 134 30.53 5.76 -10.92
N PRO A 135 29.35 5.59 -11.53
CA PRO A 135 28.78 6.61 -12.43
C PRO A 135 28.46 7.89 -11.65
N SER A 136 27.99 8.93 -12.30
CA SER A 136 27.38 10.07 -11.59
C SER A 136 26.15 9.57 -10.81
N ILE A 137 26.05 9.92 -9.52
CA ILE A 137 24.97 9.50 -8.63
C ILE A 137 24.09 10.69 -8.26
N GLU A 138 22.78 10.49 -8.31
CA GLU A 138 21.77 11.33 -7.68
C GLU A 138 21.08 10.49 -6.58
N ALA A 139 21.45 10.71 -5.31
CA ALA A 139 20.77 10.09 -4.18
C ALA A 139 19.53 10.91 -3.85
N LEU A 140 18.38 10.38 -4.18
CA LEU A 140 17.06 10.95 -3.92
C LEU A 140 16.49 10.35 -2.64
N ILE A 141 16.38 11.14 -1.60
CA ILE A 141 15.80 10.77 -0.31
C ILE A 141 14.47 11.52 -0.17
N THR A 142 13.39 10.79 -0.14
CA THR A 142 12.03 11.33 -0.01
C THR A 142 11.56 11.33 1.43
N THR A 143 10.44 12.00 1.67
CA THR A 143 9.80 12.17 2.99
C THR A 143 8.33 11.81 2.90
N ASP A 144 7.72 11.46 4.04
CA ASP A 144 6.28 11.24 4.16
C ASP A 144 5.73 10.20 3.14
N GLU A 145 6.54 9.17 2.88
CA GLU A 145 6.14 8.03 2.05
C GLU A 145 4.97 7.30 2.70
N GLU A 146 5.10 6.96 3.98
CA GLU A 146 4.24 6.11 4.80
C GLU A 146 2.83 6.69 5.04
N ILE A 147 2.65 7.95 4.77
CA ILE A 147 1.36 8.65 4.89
C ILE A 147 0.77 9.07 3.54
N GLY A 148 1.22 8.40 2.45
CA GLY A 148 0.64 8.54 1.12
C GLY A 148 1.56 9.09 0.04
N LEU A 149 2.86 8.77 0.06
CA LEU A 149 3.85 9.13 -0.96
C LEU A 149 4.01 10.65 -1.16
N LEU A 150 3.77 11.43 -0.09
CA LEU A 150 3.59 12.89 -0.21
C LEU A 150 4.85 13.61 -0.69
N GLY A 151 6.03 13.19 -0.21
CA GLY A 151 7.30 13.76 -0.64
C GLY A 151 7.56 13.54 -2.13
N ALA A 152 7.44 12.30 -2.58
CA ALA A 152 7.60 11.97 -3.99
C ALA A 152 6.56 12.66 -4.90
N ALA A 153 5.31 12.80 -4.40
CA ALA A 153 4.27 13.53 -5.12
C ALA A 153 4.63 15.03 -5.29
N ALA A 154 5.22 15.65 -4.27
CA ALA A 154 5.63 17.06 -4.29
C ALA A 154 6.91 17.33 -5.10
N LEU A 155 7.76 16.32 -5.31
CA LEU A 155 9.05 16.47 -5.96
C LEU A 155 8.94 17.00 -7.40
N ASN A 156 9.76 18.00 -7.73
CA ASN A 156 9.92 18.45 -9.11
C ASN A 156 10.87 17.52 -9.87
N GLY A 157 10.36 16.70 -10.78
CA GLY A 157 11.16 15.77 -11.61
C GLY A 157 12.27 16.42 -12.43
N ASN A 158 12.21 17.73 -12.71
CA ASN A 158 13.26 18.46 -13.43
C ASN A 158 14.58 18.58 -12.66
N GLU A 159 14.55 18.32 -11.36
CA GLU A 159 15.75 18.30 -10.52
C GLU A 159 16.61 17.04 -10.74
N LEU A 160 16.09 16.02 -11.40
CA LEU A 160 16.75 14.75 -11.67
C LEU A 160 17.13 14.61 -13.14
N LYS A 161 18.38 14.22 -13.39
CA LYS A 161 18.92 13.97 -14.73
C LYS A 161 18.95 12.49 -15.09
N GLY A 162 19.15 11.64 -14.11
CA GLY A 162 19.18 10.18 -14.26
C GLY A 162 17.90 9.63 -14.87
N ARG A 163 18.03 8.52 -15.59
CA ARG A 163 16.92 7.71 -16.12
C ARG A 163 17.08 6.23 -15.81
N THR A 164 18.06 5.90 -14.99
CA THR A 164 18.26 4.59 -14.37
C THR A 164 18.07 4.78 -12.88
N LEU A 165 17.06 4.14 -12.29
CA LEU A 165 16.71 4.31 -10.90
C LEU A 165 16.76 2.97 -10.15
N LEU A 166 17.51 2.95 -9.08
CA LEU A 166 17.59 1.87 -8.10
C LEU A 166 16.81 2.33 -6.85
N ASN A 167 15.58 1.85 -6.70
CA ASN A 167 14.81 2.03 -5.47
C ASN A 167 15.19 0.91 -4.50
N MET A 168 15.39 1.23 -3.24
CA MET A 168 15.88 0.27 -2.24
C MET A 168 14.86 0.01 -1.12
N ASP A 169 13.60 0.22 -1.45
CA ASP A 169 12.41 0.16 -0.60
C ASP A 169 11.66 -1.17 -0.84
N SER A 170 12.39 -2.28 -0.68
CA SER A 170 11.84 -3.64 -0.72
C SER A 170 12.37 -4.44 0.46
N GLU A 171 11.57 -5.41 0.94
CA GLU A 171 11.75 -6.04 2.24
C GLU A 171 12.29 -7.49 2.16
N GLU A 172 12.58 -7.98 0.96
CA GLU A 172 12.95 -9.39 0.73
C GLU A 172 14.12 -9.50 -0.24
N GLU A 173 15.25 -10.04 0.27
CA GLU A 173 16.45 -10.29 -0.50
C GLU A 173 16.21 -11.31 -1.59
N GLY A 174 16.74 -11.05 -2.80
CA GLY A 174 16.60 -11.95 -3.94
C GLY A 174 15.32 -11.74 -4.74
N ILE A 175 14.53 -10.72 -4.42
CA ILE A 175 13.41 -10.28 -5.23
C ILE A 175 13.77 -8.94 -5.89
N LEU A 176 13.50 -8.84 -7.19
CA LEU A 176 13.55 -7.61 -7.97
C LEU A 176 12.13 -7.21 -8.35
N THR A 177 11.61 -6.17 -7.73
CA THR A 177 10.30 -5.63 -8.07
C THR A 177 10.44 -4.71 -9.28
N VAL A 178 9.61 -4.93 -10.30
CA VAL A 178 9.71 -4.28 -11.62
C VAL A 178 8.42 -3.62 -12.08
N SER A 179 7.40 -3.61 -11.24
CA SER A 179 6.10 -2.98 -11.49
C SER A 179 5.33 -2.86 -10.19
N CYS A 180 4.53 -1.81 -10.05
CA CYS A 180 3.60 -1.67 -8.94
C CYS A 180 2.24 -1.12 -9.41
N ALA A 181 1.19 -1.37 -8.62
CA ALA A 181 -0.12 -0.81 -8.93
C ALA A 181 -0.17 0.68 -8.57
N GLY A 182 -0.76 1.46 -9.45
CA GLY A 182 -1.37 2.73 -9.08
C GLY A 182 -2.67 2.49 -8.33
N GLY A 183 -3.12 3.49 -7.59
CA GLY A 183 -4.34 3.39 -6.81
C GLY A 183 -5.15 4.67 -6.80
N MET A 184 -6.38 4.57 -6.32
CA MET A 184 -7.25 5.68 -5.95
C MET A 184 -8.35 5.20 -5.01
N THR A 185 -8.87 6.11 -4.22
CA THR A 185 -10.08 5.91 -3.43
C THR A 185 -11.26 6.54 -4.17
N ALA A 186 -12.21 5.70 -4.62
CA ALA A 186 -13.42 6.11 -5.30
C ALA A 186 -14.55 6.23 -4.28
N MET A 187 -15.09 7.44 -4.12
CA MET A 187 -16.23 7.74 -3.25
C MET A 187 -17.49 7.93 -4.09
N MET A 188 -18.56 7.29 -3.68
CA MET A 188 -19.84 7.26 -4.39
C MET A 188 -20.97 7.55 -3.40
N ASP A 189 -21.68 8.64 -3.62
CA ASP A 189 -22.79 9.07 -2.79
C ASP A 189 -24.11 8.97 -3.58
N LEU A 190 -24.97 8.03 -3.18
CA LEU A 190 -26.28 7.82 -3.80
C LEU A 190 -27.36 8.51 -2.97
N PRO A 191 -28.00 9.59 -3.44
CA PRO A 191 -29.08 10.25 -2.72
C PRO A 191 -30.27 9.31 -2.46
N VAL A 192 -30.74 9.28 -1.22
CA VAL A 192 -31.85 8.44 -0.81
C VAL A 192 -32.98 9.28 -0.22
N ARG A 193 -34.20 8.73 -0.32
CA ARG A 193 -35.40 9.24 0.38
C ARG A 193 -35.81 8.21 1.42
N ARG A 194 -36.33 8.69 2.53
CA ARG A 194 -36.88 7.86 3.61
C ARG A 194 -38.36 8.09 3.77
N SER A 195 -39.05 7.10 4.28
CA SER A 195 -40.46 7.15 4.72
C SER A 195 -40.58 6.45 6.06
N GLU A 196 -41.52 6.90 6.88
CA GLU A 196 -41.85 6.23 8.12
C GLU A 196 -42.54 4.90 7.84
N VAL A 197 -42.05 3.81 8.43
CA VAL A 197 -42.63 2.47 8.34
C VAL A 197 -42.85 1.91 9.74
N MET A 198 -43.94 1.14 9.90
CA MET A 198 -44.23 0.38 11.11
C MET A 198 -43.82 -1.06 10.93
N GLY A 199 -43.18 -1.66 11.93
CA GLY A 199 -42.82 -3.09 11.86
C GLY A 199 -41.96 -3.55 13.02
N GLU A 200 -41.67 -4.84 13.06
CA GLU A 200 -40.60 -5.39 13.90
C GLU A 200 -39.24 -5.01 13.31
N GLN A 201 -38.36 -4.51 14.17
CA GLN A 201 -37.00 -4.14 13.78
C GLN A 201 -36.08 -5.32 14.01
N MET A 202 -35.49 -5.81 12.92
CA MET A 202 -34.63 -6.98 12.90
C MET A 202 -33.21 -6.56 12.45
N GLU A 203 -32.23 -6.82 13.28
CA GLU A 203 -30.84 -6.68 12.90
C GLU A 203 -30.36 -7.96 12.22
N VAL A 204 -29.82 -7.80 11.01
CA VAL A 204 -29.17 -8.87 10.24
C VAL A 204 -27.69 -8.53 10.14
N THR A 205 -26.84 -9.43 10.64
CA THR A 205 -25.39 -9.23 10.62
C THR A 205 -24.70 -10.34 9.85
N ILE A 206 -23.97 -9.97 8.79
CA ILE A 206 -23.04 -10.84 8.07
C ILE A 206 -21.68 -10.67 8.72
N SER A 207 -21.08 -11.76 9.21
CA SER A 207 -19.80 -11.73 9.93
C SER A 207 -19.01 -13.04 9.80
N GLY A 208 -17.86 -13.12 10.47
CA GLY A 208 -17.01 -14.30 10.44
C GLY A 208 -16.12 -14.43 9.21
N LEU A 209 -15.99 -13.35 8.41
CA LEU A 209 -15.12 -13.30 7.25
C LEU A 209 -13.65 -13.07 7.66
N ALA A 210 -12.72 -13.62 6.88
CA ALA A 210 -11.29 -13.49 7.13
C ALA A 210 -10.76 -12.05 6.93
N GLY A 211 -11.30 -11.32 5.95
CA GLY A 211 -10.82 -9.98 5.59
C GLY A 211 -9.42 -10.01 4.99
N GLY A 212 -8.71 -8.88 5.04
CA GLY A 212 -7.33 -8.75 4.56
C GLY A 212 -7.07 -7.42 3.86
N HIS A 213 -5.85 -7.21 3.38
CA HIS A 213 -5.47 -6.02 2.65
C HIS A 213 -6.01 -6.07 1.21
N SER A 214 -6.67 -4.99 0.76
CA SER A 214 -7.32 -4.92 -0.57
C SER A 214 -6.36 -4.91 -1.77
N GLY A 215 -5.08 -4.73 -1.54
CA GLY A 215 -4.01 -4.84 -2.54
C GLY A 215 -3.36 -6.23 -2.49
N THR A 216 -2.44 -6.44 -1.57
CA THR A 216 -1.58 -7.62 -1.49
C THR A 216 -2.31 -8.94 -1.24
N GLU A 217 -3.56 -8.91 -0.74
CA GLU A 217 -4.32 -10.13 -0.45
C GLU A 217 -5.60 -10.30 -1.30
N ILE A 218 -5.89 -9.39 -2.22
CA ILE A 218 -7.12 -9.43 -3.04
C ILE A 218 -7.20 -10.70 -3.91
N HIS A 219 -6.02 -11.24 -4.33
CA HIS A 219 -5.90 -12.48 -5.09
C HIS A 219 -6.39 -13.72 -4.32
N LYS A 220 -6.51 -13.64 -2.99
CA LYS A 220 -7.00 -14.76 -2.16
C LYS A 220 -8.51 -14.99 -2.31
N ASN A 221 -9.21 -14.14 -3.08
CA ASN A 221 -10.65 -14.25 -3.38
C ASN A 221 -11.55 -14.37 -2.14
N ARG A 222 -11.18 -13.67 -1.06
CA ARG A 222 -11.98 -13.64 0.17
C ARG A 222 -13.28 -12.88 -0.04
N ALA A 223 -14.29 -13.25 0.71
CA ALA A 223 -15.60 -12.62 0.67
C ALA A 223 -15.54 -11.16 1.16
N ASN A 224 -16.35 -10.30 0.57
CA ASN A 224 -16.58 -8.91 0.99
C ASN A 224 -17.99 -8.80 1.58
N SER A 225 -18.10 -8.51 2.88
CA SER A 225 -19.38 -8.49 3.58
C SER A 225 -20.36 -7.43 3.05
N ASN A 226 -19.86 -6.29 2.52
CA ASN A 226 -20.67 -5.23 1.94
C ASN A 226 -21.37 -5.69 0.65
N ILE A 227 -20.66 -6.42 -0.19
CA ILE A 227 -21.21 -7.01 -1.42
C ILE A 227 -22.21 -8.12 -1.08
N LEU A 228 -21.88 -8.94 -0.08
CA LEU A 228 -22.80 -10.00 0.38
C LEU A 228 -24.09 -9.42 0.96
N ALA A 229 -24.04 -8.26 1.63
CA ALA A 229 -25.24 -7.58 2.10
C ALA A 229 -26.17 -7.16 0.95
N GLY A 230 -25.61 -6.62 -0.15
CA GLY A 230 -26.38 -6.32 -1.35
C GLY A 230 -27.07 -7.55 -1.96
N ARG A 231 -26.34 -8.67 -2.03
CA ARG A 231 -26.88 -9.95 -2.51
C ARG A 231 -27.95 -10.48 -1.57
N PHE A 232 -27.75 -10.43 -0.26
CA PHE A 232 -28.76 -10.87 0.72
C PHE A 232 -30.05 -10.07 0.58
N LEU A 233 -29.98 -8.73 0.52
CA LEU A 233 -31.14 -7.86 0.33
C LEU A 233 -31.88 -8.18 -0.98
N TYR A 234 -31.15 -8.45 -2.06
CA TYR A 234 -31.75 -8.84 -3.34
C TYR A 234 -32.49 -10.18 -3.26
N GLU A 235 -31.87 -11.23 -2.69
CA GLU A 235 -32.49 -12.55 -2.54
C GLU A 235 -33.71 -12.50 -1.62
N LEU A 236 -33.62 -11.71 -0.52
CA LEU A 236 -34.71 -11.53 0.44
C LEU A 236 -35.93 -10.88 -0.20
N ALA A 237 -35.78 -9.89 -1.08
CA ALA A 237 -36.86 -9.21 -1.78
C ALA A 237 -37.71 -10.18 -2.66
N GLY A 238 -37.14 -11.31 -3.05
CA GLY A 238 -37.89 -12.36 -3.75
C GLY A 238 -38.73 -13.30 -2.85
N LYS A 239 -38.67 -13.10 -1.51
CA LYS A 239 -39.26 -13.99 -0.51
C LYS A 239 -40.26 -13.30 0.41
N MET A 240 -39.99 -12.06 0.76
CA MET A 240 -40.81 -11.29 1.69
C MET A 240 -40.63 -9.78 1.45
N ASP A 241 -41.59 -9.02 1.94
CA ASP A 241 -41.47 -7.55 1.97
C ASP A 241 -40.64 -7.10 3.17
N TYR A 242 -39.77 -6.11 2.99
CA TYR A 242 -39.02 -5.48 4.05
C TYR A 242 -38.69 -4.01 3.72
N ALA A 243 -38.35 -3.24 4.73
CA ALA A 243 -37.82 -1.90 4.56
C ALA A 243 -36.43 -1.79 5.24
N LEU A 244 -35.47 -1.18 4.58
CA LEU A 244 -34.10 -1.00 5.10
C LEU A 244 -34.02 0.30 5.91
N ILE A 245 -33.66 0.18 7.20
CA ILE A 245 -33.50 1.31 8.13
C ILE A 245 -32.03 1.74 8.18
N GLU A 246 -31.11 0.78 8.40
CA GLU A 246 -29.67 1.01 8.48
C GLU A 246 -28.90 -0.02 7.66
N LEU A 247 -27.75 0.41 7.17
CA LEU A 247 -26.78 -0.44 6.48
C LEU A 247 -25.39 0.14 6.75
N GLU A 248 -24.52 -0.66 7.35
CA GLU A 248 -23.17 -0.23 7.68
C GLU A 248 -22.19 -1.40 7.63
N GLY A 249 -21.03 -1.22 6.97
CA GLY A 249 -19.97 -2.22 6.94
C GLY A 249 -18.62 -1.66 6.49
N GLY A 250 -17.56 -2.25 7.04
CA GLY A 250 -16.19 -1.85 6.79
C GLY A 250 -15.74 -0.60 7.54
N LEU A 251 -14.43 -0.49 7.77
CA LEU A 251 -13.81 0.61 8.55
C LEU A 251 -12.75 1.38 7.77
N LYS A 252 -12.14 0.76 6.75
CA LYS A 252 -11.10 1.34 5.91
C LYS A 252 -11.33 0.94 4.46
N ASP A 253 -11.07 1.83 3.53
CA ASP A 253 -11.18 1.61 2.09
C ASP A 253 -10.24 0.51 1.58
N ASN A 254 -9.03 0.46 2.13
CA ASN A 254 -7.99 -0.50 1.76
C ASN A 254 -8.05 -1.85 2.49
N ALA A 255 -9.12 -2.11 3.25
CA ALA A 255 -9.35 -3.39 3.92
C ALA A 255 -10.59 -4.10 3.37
N ILE A 256 -10.52 -5.42 3.15
CA ILE A 256 -11.66 -6.24 2.77
C ILE A 256 -12.60 -6.34 3.98
N PRO A 257 -13.86 -5.87 3.89
CA PRO A 257 -14.77 -5.83 5.03
C PRO A 257 -15.12 -7.23 5.55
N ARG A 258 -15.02 -7.37 6.88
CA ARG A 258 -15.28 -8.64 7.59
C ARG A 258 -16.69 -8.75 8.13
N THR A 259 -17.38 -7.62 8.28
CA THR A 259 -18.68 -7.53 8.91
C THR A 259 -19.50 -6.41 8.27
N THR A 260 -20.79 -6.70 8.02
CA THR A 260 -21.79 -5.72 7.59
C THR A 260 -23.08 -5.96 8.36
N ARG A 261 -23.63 -4.88 8.92
CA ARG A 261 -24.87 -4.84 9.69
C ARG A 261 -25.97 -4.17 8.87
N MET A 262 -27.16 -4.74 8.90
CA MET A 262 -28.39 -4.22 8.31
C MET A 262 -29.48 -4.19 9.36
N LEU A 263 -30.23 -3.10 9.47
CA LEU A 263 -31.43 -3.02 10.29
C LEU A 263 -32.64 -2.98 9.36
N LEU A 264 -33.53 -3.95 9.47
CA LEU A 264 -34.72 -4.11 8.64
C LEU A 264 -36.00 -3.89 9.48
N ALA A 265 -37.01 -3.25 8.90
CA ALA A 265 -38.39 -3.31 9.39
C ALA A 265 -39.15 -4.35 8.58
N ILE A 266 -39.81 -5.27 9.26
CA ILE A 266 -40.61 -6.38 8.65
C ILE A 266 -42.01 -6.47 9.31
N ASP A 267 -42.94 -7.16 8.63
CA ASP A 267 -44.16 -7.62 9.30
C ASP A 267 -43.81 -8.73 10.31
N GLY A 268 -44.38 -8.66 11.50
CA GLY A 268 -44.12 -9.65 12.58
C GLY A 268 -44.41 -11.09 12.22
N GLY A 269 -45.26 -11.34 11.23
CA GLY A 269 -45.55 -12.68 10.67
C GLY A 269 -44.42 -13.26 9.82
N GLU A 270 -43.45 -12.45 9.37
CA GLU A 270 -42.41 -12.84 8.43
C GLU A 270 -41.04 -13.14 9.08
N LYS A 271 -40.93 -13.02 10.41
CA LYS A 271 -39.68 -13.24 11.17
C LYS A 271 -39.05 -14.61 10.91
N GLU A 272 -39.83 -15.67 10.83
CA GLU A 272 -39.33 -17.01 10.60
C GLU A 272 -38.82 -17.17 9.15
N ILE A 273 -39.44 -16.51 8.17
CA ILE A 273 -38.99 -16.49 6.78
C ILE A 273 -37.61 -15.82 6.73
N LEU A 274 -37.42 -14.67 7.42
CA LEU A 274 -36.14 -13.98 7.49
C LEU A 274 -35.01 -14.86 8.06
N LYS A 275 -35.30 -15.60 9.14
CA LYS A 275 -34.34 -16.54 9.75
C LYS A 275 -33.98 -17.70 8.85
N GLU A 276 -34.97 -18.29 8.18
CA GLU A 276 -34.78 -19.39 7.23
C GLU A 276 -33.92 -18.93 6.05
N GLU A 277 -34.16 -17.73 5.50
CA GLU A 277 -33.38 -17.18 4.42
C GLU A 277 -31.96 -16.85 4.87
N ALA A 278 -31.72 -16.29 6.08
CA ALA A 278 -30.42 -16.08 6.65
C ALA A 278 -29.62 -17.38 6.85
N SER A 279 -30.29 -18.45 7.31
CA SER A 279 -29.68 -19.78 7.46
C SER A 279 -29.29 -20.36 6.11
N ARG A 280 -30.22 -20.33 5.14
CA ARG A 280 -29.97 -20.80 3.77
C ARG A 280 -28.81 -20.02 3.10
N PHE A 281 -28.79 -18.71 3.28
CA PHE A 281 -27.72 -17.86 2.75
C PHE A 281 -26.39 -18.22 3.35
N THR A 282 -26.33 -18.42 4.68
CA THR A 282 -25.11 -18.88 5.38
C THR A 282 -24.58 -20.20 4.80
N GLU A 283 -25.45 -21.19 4.60
CA GLU A 283 -25.07 -22.48 4.04
C GLU A 283 -24.53 -22.37 2.61
N ASN A 284 -25.13 -21.50 1.78
CA ASN A 284 -24.65 -21.22 0.43
C ASN A 284 -23.26 -20.57 0.45
N LEU A 285 -23.07 -19.53 1.26
CA LEU A 285 -21.80 -18.82 1.37
C LEU A 285 -20.66 -19.72 1.87
N ARG A 286 -20.90 -20.59 2.86
CA ARG A 286 -19.91 -21.56 3.33
C ARG A 286 -19.45 -22.53 2.26
N ARG A 287 -20.31 -22.85 1.29
CA ARG A 287 -19.93 -23.67 0.12
C ARG A 287 -19.16 -22.87 -0.92
N GLU A 288 -19.60 -21.65 -1.19
CA GLU A 288 -18.99 -20.77 -2.19
C GLU A 288 -17.58 -20.31 -1.79
N TYR A 289 -17.37 -20.06 -0.50
CA TYR A 289 -16.11 -19.54 0.06
C TYR A 289 -15.36 -20.58 0.92
N SER A 290 -15.61 -21.88 0.67
CA SER A 290 -14.91 -22.97 1.36
C SER A 290 -13.39 -22.86 1.17
N GLY A 291 -12.65 -22.86 2.26
CA GLY A 291 -11.19 -22.73 2.28
C GLY A 291 -10.65 -21.29 2.25
N THR A 292 -11.53 -20.30 2.07
CA THR A 292 -11.14 -18.87 2.17
C THR A 292 -11.81 -18.16 3.34
N ASP A 293 -13.10 -18.43 3.58
CA ASP A 293 -13.93 -17.78 4.60
C ASP A 293 -14.87 -18.80 5.29
N ASP A 294 -14.34 -19.88 5.84
CA ASP A 294 -15.12 -20.97 6.45
C ASP A 294 -15.97 -20.52 7.66
N GLY A 295 -15.64 -19.38 8.26
CA GLY A 295 -16.32 -18.80 9.41
C GLY A 295 -17.58 -18.00 9.11
N ILE A 296 -17.97 -17.83 7.83
CA ILE A 296 -19.11 -16.97 7.46
C ILE A 296 -20.38 -17.38 8.18
N THR A 297 -21.07 -16.39 8.73
CA THR A 297 -22.37 -16.56 9.38
C THR A 297 -23.24 -15.34 9.15
N VAL A 298 -24.56 -15.57 9.07
CA VAL A 298 -25.58 -14.53 9.03
C VAL A 298 -26.51 -14.72 10.20
N THR A 299 -26.52 -13.76 11.11
CA THR A 299 -27.35 -13.78 12.32
C THR A 299 -28.54 -12.84 12.18
N VAL A 300 -29.64 -13.16 12.85
CA VAL A 300 -30.86 -12.36 12.88
C VAL A 300 -31.32 -12.18 14.30
N GLU A 301 -31.41 -10.92 14.76
CA GLU A 301 -31.83 -10.56 16.11
C GLU A 301 -32.92 -9.51 16.10
N LYS A 302 -33.96 -9.65 16.96
CA LYS A 302 -34.95 -8.58 17.14
C LYS A 302 -34.38 -7.49 18.05
N THR A 303 -34.36 -6.25 17.57
CA THR A 303 -33.84 -5.10 18.30
C THR A 303 -34.94 -4.17 18.78
N GLY A 304 -36.12 -4.18 18.15
CA GLY A 304 -37.19 -3.28 18.48
C GLY A 304 -38.51 -3.58 17.76
N GLU A 305 -39.46 -2.67 17.94
CA GLU A 305 -40.75 -2.66 17.25
C GLU A 305 -41.30 -1.24 17.26
N GLY A 306 -41.94 -0.82 16.18
CA GLY A 306 -42.56 0.49 16.07
C GLY A 306 -42.24 1.23 14.79
N ALA A 307 -42.50 2.53 14.79
CA ALA A 307 -42.22 3.39 13.66
C ALA A 307 -40.72 3.70 13.54
N ALA A 308 -40.18 3.63 12.33
CA ALA A 308 -38.81 3.97 12.03
C ALA A 308 -38.66 4.59 10.61
N PRO A 309 -37.70 5.53 10.42
CA PRO A 309 -37.40 6.09 9.10
C PRO A 309 -36.60 5.10 8.28
N ALA A 310 -37.25 4.37 7.38
CA ALA A 310 -36.61 3.42 6.46
C ALA A 310 -36.49 3.98 5.05
N LEU A 311 -35.70 3.37 4.19
CA LEU A 311 -35.60 3.74 2.79
C LEU A 311 -36.96 3.63 2.09
N HIS A 312 -37.32 4.68 1.35
CA HIS A 312 -38.44 4.63 0.42
C HIS A 312 -38.20 3.51 -0.62
N PRO A 313 -39.20 2.75 -1.08
CA PRO A 313 -39.02 1.60 -1.99
C PRO A 313 -38.15 1.86 -3.22
N VAL A 314 -38.27 3.02 -3.85
CA VAL A 314 -37.42 3.41 -5.00
C VAL A 314 -35.96 3.57 -4.59
N SER A 315 -35.67 4.16 -3.41
CA SER A 315 -34.32 4.29 -2.90
C SER A 315 -33.73 2.93 -2.50
N LEU A 316 -34.53 2.05 -1.91
CA LEU A 316 -34.14 0.68 -1.62
C LEU A 316 -33.76 -0.08 -2.91
N GLN A 317 -34.59 0.00 -3.96
CA GLN A 317 -34.30 -0.63 -5.24
C GLN A 317 -33.00 -0.11 -5.87
N LYS A 318 -32.75 1.22 -5.82
CA LYS A 318 -31.50 1.81 -6.31
C LYS A 318 -30.29 1.33 -5.49
N THR A 319 -30.41 1.27 -4.16
CA THR A 319 -29.37 0.77 -3.25
C THR A 319 -29.01 -0.69 -3.58
N VAL A 320 -30.02 -1.56 -3.70
CA VAL A 320 -29.80 -2.97 -4.04
C VAL A 320 -29.22 -3.10 -5.45
N PHE A 321 -29.74 -2.35 -6.43
CA PHE A 321 -29.19 -2.35 -7.78
C PHE A 321 -27.73 -1.93 -7.81
N PHE A 322 -27.37 -0.86 -7.10
CA PHE A 322 -25.99 -0.38 -6.96
C PHE A 322 -25.08 -1.50 -6.42
N LEU A 323 -25.42 -2.09 -5.29
CA LEU A 323 -24.60 -3.12 -4.63
C LEU A 323 -24.48 -4.40 -5.48
N MET A 324 -25.53 -4.76 -6.23
CA MET A 324 -25.50 -5.94 -7.12
C MET A 324 -24.69 -5.74 -8.40
N ASN A 325 -24.49 -4.49 -8.83
CA ASN A 325 -23.81 -4.18 -10.09
C ASN A 325 -22.43 -3.51 -9.89
N LEU A 326 -22.10 -3.12 -8.65
CA LEU A 326 -20.78 -2.61 -8.34
C LEU A 326 -19.74 -3.72 -8.54
N PRO A 327 -18.72 -3.52 -9.41
CA PRO A 327 -17.63 -4.47 -9.51
C PRO A 327 -16.91 -4.58 -8.16
N ASN A 328 -16.39 -5.77 -7.83
CA ASN A 328 -15.58 -5.99 -6.64
C ASN A 328 -14.61 -7.17 -6.83
N GLY A 329 -13.49 -7.18 -6.10
CA GLY A 329 -12.46 -8.20 -6.21
C GLY A 329 -11.57 -8.01 -7.43
N VAL A 330 -10.91 -9.09 -7.85
CA VAL A 330 -10.03 -9.11 -9.03
C VAL A 330 -10.86 -8.89 -10.29
N GLN A 331 -10.51 -7.85 -11.04
CA GLN A 331 -11.13 -7.52 -12.33
C GLN A 331 -10.34 -8.10 -13.51
N LYS A 332 -9.00 -8.12 -13.39
CA LYS A 332 -8.10 -8.66 -14.40
C LYS A 332 -6.81 -9.17 -13.79
N MET A 333 -6.33 -10.31 -14.29
CA MET A 333 -4.99 -10.82 -14.02
C MET A 333 -4.02 -10.32 -15.09
N SER A 334 -2.74 -10.11 -14.72
CA SER A 334 -1.71 -9.72 -15.67
C SER A 334 -1.50 -10.80 -16.74
N GLY A 335 -1.42 -10.39 -18.00
CA GLY A 335 -1.04 -11.27 -19.09
C GLY A 335 0.47 -11.42 -19.26
N GLN A 336 1.26 -10.54 -18.63
CA GLN A 336 2.73 -10.51 -18.76
C GLN A 336 3.44 -11.16 -17.57
N ILE A 337 2.91 -10.97 -16.36
CA ILE A 337 3.47 -11.51 -15.12
C ILE A 337 2.51 -12.56 -14.55
N PRO A 338 2.85 -13.85 -14.59
CA PRO A 338 1.99 -14.91 -14.09
C PRO A 338 1.68 -14.74 -12.58
N GLY A 339 0.42 -14.89 -12.20
CA GLY A 339 -0.02 -14.80 -10.80
C GLY A 339 -0.28 -13.37 -10.29
N LEU A 340 0.16 -12.34 -11.00
CA LEU A 340 -0.07 -10.95 -10.61
C LEU A 340 -1.52 -10.52 -10.91
N VAL A 341 -2.18 -9.91 -9.93
CA VAL A 341 -3.40 -9.14 -10.17
C VAL A 341 -3.03 -7.86 -10.90
N GLU A 342 -3.59 -7.62 -12.08
CA GLU A 342 -3.41 -6.37 -12.82
C GLU A 342 -4.35 -5.29 -12.28
N THR A 343 -5.66 -5.58 -12.21
CA THR A 343 -6.69 -4.61 -11.87
C THR A 343 -7.65 -5.20 -10.84
N SER A 344 -7.95 -4.46 -9.79
CA SER A 344 -8.89 -4.86 -8.75
C SER A 344 -9.68 -3.68 -8.19
N LEU A 345 -10.76 -4.01 -7.48
CA LEU A 345 -11.55 -3.07 -6.71
C LEU A 345 -12.04 -3.73 -5.42
N ASN A 346 -12.04 -2.99 -4.32
CA ASN A 346 -12.60 -3.42 -3.05
C ASN A 346 -13.56 -2.36 -2.50
N LEU A 347 -14.84 -2.72 -2.30
CA LEU A 347 -15.79 -1.88 -1.56
C LEU A 347 -15.46 -1.96 -0.06
N GLY A 348 -14.60 -1.05 0.41
CA GLY A 348 -14.07 -1.07 1.77
C GLY A 348 -15.00 -0.50 2.82
N ILE A 349 -15.75 0.56 2.48
CA ILE A 349 -16.70 1.23 3.40
C ILE A 349 -18.05 1.32 2.72
N LEU A 350 -19.09 1.01 3.48
CA LEU A 350 -20.49 1.17 3.07
C LEU A 350 -21.28 1.70 4.25
N LYS A 351 -22.00 2.81 4.08
CA LYS A 351 -22.79 3.40 5.15
C LYS A 351 -24.05 4.10 4.63
N LEU A 352 -25.19 3.77 5.19
CA LEU A 352 -26.44 4.43 4.89
C LEU A 352 -26.66 5.62 5.83
N GLU A 353 -26.32 6.79 5.35
CA GLU A 353 -26.54 8.06 6.04
C GLU A 353 -28.02 8.51 5.94
N PRO A 354 -28.44 9.58 6.65
CA PRO A 354 -29.84 10.02 6.63
C PRO A 354 -30.40 10.34 5.25
N ASP A 355 -29.61 10.90 4.35
CA ASP A 355 -30.02 11.43 3.03
C ASP A 355 -29.27 10.82 1.83
N HIS A 356 -28.23 10.01 2.07
CA HIS A 356 -27.49 9.30 1.01
C HIS A 356 -26.96 7.95 1.49
N LEU A 357 -26.64 7.06 0.55
CA LEU A 357 -25.80 5.90 0.76
C LEU A 357 -24.38 6.28 0.37
N HIS A 358 -23.46 6.26 1.33
CA HIS A 358 -22.03 6.45 1.12
C HIS A 358 -21.34 5.11 0.85
N ALA A 359 -20.59 5.03 -0.23
CA ALA A 359 -19.77 3.88 -0.59
C ALA A 359 -18.36 4.33 -0.96
N CYS A 360 -17.36 3.72 -0.33
CA CYS A 360 -15.96 4.04 -0.55
C CYS A 360 -15.20 2.79 -1.01
N ALA A 361 -14.57 2.87 -2.18
CA ALA A 361 -13.89 1.74 -2.81
C ALA A 361 -12.44 2.07 -3.15
N SER A 362 -11.52 1.14 -2.82
CA SER A 362 -10.11 1.19 -3.25
C SER A 362 -9.99 0.55 -4.63
N VAL A 363 -9.56 1.33 -5.61
CA VAL A 363 -9.30 0.90 -7.00
C VAL A 363 -7.79 0.79 -7.18
N ARG A 364 -7.30 -0.32 -7.77
CA ARG A 364 -5.89 -0.53 -8.04
C ARG A 364 -5.68 -1.14 -9.42
N SER A 365 -4.64 -0.69 -10.12
CA SER A 365 -4.19 -1.33 -11.35
C SER A 365 -2.70 -1.05 -11.62
N SER A 366 -1.96 -2.04 -12.10
CA SER A 366 -0.60 -1.87 -12.61
C SER A 366 -0.56 -1.29 -14.03
N VAL A 367 -1.73 -1.00 -14.62
CA VAL A 367 -1.88 -0.34 -15.92
C VAL A 367 -2.75 0.91 -15.76
N GLY A 368 -2.18 2.09 -15.99
CA GLY A 368 -2.82 3.37 -15.72
C GLY A 368 -4.17 3.52 -16.43
N SER A 369 -4.23 3.20 -17.72
CA SER A 369 -5.47 3.29 -18.50
C SER A 369 -6.56 2.32 -18.04
N ALA A 370 -6.20 1.17 -17.46
CA ALA A 370 -7.16 0.22 -16.90
C ALA A 370 -7.73 0.72 -15.55
N LYS A 371 -6.89 1.41 -14.75
CA LYS A 371 -7.32 2.11 -13.53
C LYS A 371 -8.39 3.15 -13.84
N GLU A 372 -8.09 4.03 -14.81
CA GLU A 372 -9.03 5.07 -15.25
C GLU A 372 -10.33 4.48 -15.81
N ALA A 373 -10.25 3.46 -16.68
CA ALA A 373 -11.44 2.81 -17.22
C ALA A 373 -12.34 2.18 -16.15
N LEU A 374 -11.76 1.66 -15.06
CA LEU A 374 -12.55 1.17 -13.93
C LEU A 374 -13.18 2.32 -13.13
N SER A 375 -12.45 3.43 -12.94
CA SER A 375 -12.98 4.66 -12.35
C SER A 375 -14.16 5.22 -13.14
N ASP A 376 -14.02 5.36 -14.46
CA ASP A 376 -15.08 5.82 -15.36
C ASP A 376 -16.34 4.94 -15.26
N LYS A 377 -16.15 3.62 -15.13
CA LYS A 377 -17.25 2.68 -14.96
C LYS A 377 -18.01 2.91 -13.65
N LEU A 378 -17.32 3.23 -12.56
CA LEU A 378 -17.94 3.56 -11.28
C LEU A 378 -18.69 4.89 -11.34
N GLU A 379 -18.06 5.92 -11.90
CA GLU A 379 -18.69 7.22 -12.12
C GLU A 379 -19.96 7.10 -12.95
N TYR A 380 -19.90 6.34 -14.06
CA TYR A 380 -21.07 6.12 -14.93
C TYR A 380 -22.19 5.36 -14.20
N LEU A 381 -21.84 4.33 -13.42
CA LEU A 381 -22.82 3.54 -12.65
C LEU A 381 -23.55 4.42 -11.63
N ILE A 382 -22.82 5.16 -10.81
CA ILE A 382 -23.42 5.97 -9.76
C ILE A 382 -24.18 7.17 -10.34
N GLY A 383 -23.62 7.81 -11.37
CA GLY A 383 -24.26 8.92 -12.09
C GLY A 383 -25.58 8.51 -12.77
N PHE A 384 -25.66 7.30 -13.38
CA PHE A 384 -26.88 6.75 -13.94
C PHE A 384 -27.99 6.60 -12.88
N LEU A 385 -27.62 6.30 -11.63
CA LEU A 385 -28.54 6.21 -10.50
C LEU A 385 -28.90 7.58 -9.90
N GLY A 386 -28.26 8.66 -10.36
CA GLY A 386 -28.44 10.03 -9.88
C GLY A 386 -27.62 10.36 -8.63
N GLY A 387 -26.51 9.66 -8.43
CA GLY A 387 -25.54 9.90 -7.37
C GLY A 387 -24.35 10.74 -7.83
N GLU A 388 -23.44 11.01 -6.90
CA GLU A 388 -22.22 11.79 -7.09
C GLU A 388 -20.99 10.88 -6.97
N PHE A 389 -19.93 11.24 -7.70
CA PHE A 389 -18.66 10.52 -7.73
C PHE A 389 -17.51 11.47 -7.40
N HIS A 390 -16.59 11.01 -6.55
CA HIS A 390 -15.39 11.75 -6.21
C HIS A 390 -14.20 10.80 -6.05
N VAL A 391 -13.00 11.26 -6.41
CA VAL A 391 -11.75 10.51 -6.29
C VAL A 391 -10.80 11.22 -5.34
N GLU A 392 -10.21 10.48 -4.40
CA GLU A 392 -9.17 10.96 -3.50
C GLU A 392 -7.93 10.07 -3.56
N GLY A 393 -6.78 10.64 -3.17
CA GLY A 393 -5.53 9.90 -3.00
C GLY A 393 -5.08 9.13 -4.25
N ALA A 394 -5.34 9.69 -5.45
CA ALA A 394 -4.92 9.05 -6.69
C ALA A 394 -3.41 9.12 -6.87
N TYR A 395 -2.80 7.96 -7.20
CA TYR A 395 -1.38 7.87 -7.56
C TYR A 395 -1.20 6.96 -8.77
N PRO A 396 -0.14 7.20 -9.60
CA PRO A 396 0.08 6.49 -10.84
C PRO A 396 0.62 5.08 -10.64
N ALA A 397 0.45 4.24 -11.66
CA ALA A 397 1.08 2.93 -11.74
C ALA A 397 2.54 3.04 -12.20
N TRP A 398 3.38 2.13 -11.73
CA TRP A 398 4.63 1.81 -12.38
C TRP A 398 4.40 0.61 -13.29
N GLU A 399 4.20 0.90 -14.58
CA GLU A 399 3.88 -0.14 -15.57
C GLU A 399 5.11 -1.02 -15.86
N TYR A 400 4.87 -2.33 -16.05
CA TYR A 400 5.94 -3.27 -16.39
C TYR A 400 6.57 -2.91 -17.74
N LYS A 401 7.90 -2.77 -17.74
CA LYS A 401 8.71 -2.51 -18.94
C LYS A 401 9.31 -3.81 -19.45
N GLU A 402 8.87 -4.25 -20.65
CA GLU A 402 9.33 -5.49 -21.24
C GLU A 402 10.84 -5.45 -21.51
N ASP A 403 11.34 -4.36 -22.12
CA ASP A 403 12.74 -4.13 -22.43
C ASP A 403 13.40 -3.25 -21.34
N SER A 404 13.92 -3.85 -20.28
CA SER A 404 14.63 -3.16 -19.19
C SER A 404 16.10 -3.63 -19.15
N ALA A 405 16.99 -2.74 -19.60
CA ALA A 405 18.42 -2.98 -19.55
C ALA A 405 18.97 -3.00 -18.11
N LEU A 406 18.33 -2.28 -17.19
CA LEU A 406 18.67 -2.30 -15.77
C LEU A 406 18.31 -3.65 -15.15
N ARG A 407 17.07 -4.11 -15.29
CA ARG A 407 16.62 -5.42 -14.79
C ARG A 407 17.51 -6.54 -15.29
N ASP A 408 17.80 -6.57 -16.59
CA ASP A 408 18.59 -7.65 -17.20
C ASP A 408 20.02 -7.66 -16.66
N LEU A 409 20.64 -6.49 -16.44
CA LEU A 409 21.91 -6.37 -15.75
C LEU A 409 21.81 -6.90 -14.32
N MET A 410 20.84 -6.45 -13.56
CA MET A 410 20.67 -6.81 -12.14
C MET A 410 20.46 -8.33 -11.98
N VAL A 411 19.66 -8.96 -12.85
CA VAL A 411 19.48 -10.42 -12.87
C VAL A 411 20.80 -11.14 -13.14
N ALA A 412 21.58 -10.68 -14.13
CA ALA A 412 22.85 -11.31 -14.49
C ALA A 412 23.90 -11.21 -13.37
N GLU A 413 24.03 -10.03 -12.75
CA GLU A 413 24.97 -9.81 -11.65
C GLU A 413 24.57 -10.60 -10.39
N TYR A 414 23.27 -10.68 -10.07
CA TYR A 414 22.79 -11.49 -8.95
C TYR A 414 23.11 -12.97 -9.16
N GLU A 415 22.84 -13.51 -10.37
CA GLU A 415 23.16 -14.89 -10.71
C GLU A 415 24.68 -15.16 -10.64
N ALA A 416 25.49 -14.21 -11.09
CA ALA A 416 26.96 -14.33 -11.03
C ALA A 416 27.49 -14.33 -9.58
N MET A 417 26.91 -13.52 -8.69
CA MET A 417 27.33 -13.39 -7.28
C MET A 417 26.85 -14.57 -6.41
N TYR A 418 25.61 -15.02 -6.61
CA TYR A 418 24.95 -15.95 -5.69
C TYR A 418 24.64 -17.31 -6.28
N GLY A 419 24.93 -17.54 -7.58
CA GLY A 419 24.73 -18.83 -8.25
C GLY A 419 23.26 -19.19 -8.51
N GLN A 420 22.34 -18.28 -8.31
CA GLN A 420 20.91 -18.44 -8.58
C GLN A 420 20.32 -17.12 -9.10
N LYS A 421 19.28 -17.19 -9.92
CA LYS A 421 18.58 -15.99 -10.39
C LYS A 421 17.71 -15.41 -9.28
N PRO A 422 17.60 -14.07 -9.19
CA PRO A 422 16.60 -13.45 -8.35
C PRO A 422 15.21 -13.73 -8.91
N ALA A 423 14.18 -13.67 -8.06
CA ALA A 423 12.81 -13.58 -8.52
C ALA A 423 12.56 -12.18 -9.13
N VAL A 424 11.84 -12.15 -10.25
CA VAL A 424 11.41 -10.88 -10.86
C VAL A 424 9.90 -10.79 -10.66
N GLU A 425 9.47 -9.88 -9.83
CA GLU A 425 8.10 -9.81 -9.38
C GLU A 425 7.50 -8.41 -9.56
N ALA A 426 6.20 -8.30 -9.35
CA ALA A 426 5.48 -7.05 -9.29
C ALA A 426 4.51 -7.09 -8.11
N ILE A 427 4.28 -5.93 -7.51
CA ILE A 427 3.42 -5.82 -6.34
C ILE A 427 2.08 -5.15 -6.70
N HIS A 428 0.97 -5.67 -6.16
CA HIS A 428 -0.35 -5.06 -6.31
C HIS A 428 -0.64 -4.03 -5.18
N ALA A 429 0.36 -3.20 -4.89
CA ALA A 429 0.35 -2.09 -3.95
C ALA A 429 1.08 -0.90 -4.57
N GLY A 430 1.03 0.28 -3.97
CA GLY A 430 1.77 1.46 -4.42
C GLY A 430 3.24 1.42 -3.99
N LEU A 431 4.11 2.00 -4.80
CA LEU A 431 5.49 2.37 -4.47
C LEU A 431 5.76 3.75 -5.09
N GLU A 432 6.69 4.50 -4.52
CA GLU A 432 7.13 5.79 -5.07
C GLU A 432 7.64 5.70 -6.51
N CYS A 433 8.11 4.51 -6.91
CA CYS A 433 8.49 4.20 -8.30
C CYS A 433 7.41 4.57 -9.33
N GLY A 434 6.12 4.47 -8.97
CA GLY A 434 5.01 4.90 -9.83
C GLY A 434 5.04 6.40 -10.12
N LEU A 435 5.26 7.22 -9.08
CA LEU A 435 5.38 8.67 -9.21
C LEU A 435 6.60 9.09 -10.03
N PHE A 436 7.74 8.41 -9.83
CA PHE A 436 8.94 8.70 -10.62
C PHE A 436 8.80 8.25 -12.07
N TYR A 437 8.15 7.11 -12.31
CA TYR A 437 7.87 6.61 -13.66
C TYR A 437 7.02 7.60 -14.46
N GLU A 438 6.02 8.22 -13.84
CA GLU A 438 5.20 9.27 -14.46
C GLU A 438 6.00 10.56 -14.69
N LYS A 439 6.80 11.01 -13.70
CA LYS A 439 7.54 12.28 -13.74
C LYS A 439 8.77 12.26 -14.65
N LEU A 440 9.39 11.09 -14.83
CA LEU A 440 10.68 10.92 -15.51
C LEU A 440 10.51 10.07 -16.78
N SER A 441 10.16 10.73 -17.89
CA SER A 441 9.98 10.02 -19.17
C SER A 441 11.21 9.18 -19.53
N GLY A 442 10.98 7.90 -19.88
CA GLY A 442 12.02 6.95 -20.27
C GLY A 442 12.72 6.26 -19.08
N LEU A 443 12.24 6.43 -17.86
CA LEU A 443 12.81 5.82 -16.68
C LEU A 443 12.91 4.29 -16.82
N ASP A 444 14.07 3.73 -16.44
CA ASP A 444 14.29 2.32 -16.19
C ASP A 444 14.54 2.13 -14.69
N CYS A 445 13.63 1.43 -14.02
CA CYS A 445 13.57 1.36 -12.58
C CYS A 445 13.48 -0.10 -12.11
N VAL A 446 14.15 -0.41 -11.01
CA VAL A 446 14.04 -1.69 -10.28
C VAL A 446 14.07 -1.38 -8.79
N SER A 447 13.16 -2.01 -8.02
CA SER A 447 13.19 -1.97 -6.56
C SER A 447 13.72 -3.29 -6.00
N PHE A 448 14.54 -3.22 -4.95
CA PHE A 448 15.12 -4.34 -4.24
C PHE A 448 15.49 -3.91 -2.81
N GLY A 449 15.76 -4.85 -1.94
CA GLY A 449 16.15 -4.52 -0.55
C GLY A 449 16.62 -5.73 0.24
N PRO A 450 17.02 -5.53 1.50
CA PRO A 450 17.41 -6.60 2.42
C PRO A 450 16.19 -7.26 3.03
N ASN A 451 16.40 -8.38 3.71
CA ASN A 451 15.35 -9.05 4.47
C ASN A 451 14.93 -8.23 5.70
N MET A 452 13.68 -7.81 5.71
CA MET A 452 12.98 -7.23 6.84
C MET A 452 11.76 -8.06 7.22
N LYS A 453 11.33 -7.99 8.46
CA LYS A 453 10.15 -8.73 8.94
C LYS A 453 9.30 -7.83 9.80
N ALA A 454 7.99 -8.07 9.76
CA ALA A 454 7.01 -7.39 10.61
C ALA A 454 7.14 -5.86 10.59
N ILE A 455 7.52 -5.27 9.43
CA ILE A 455 7.54 -3.82 9.25
C ILE A 455 6.24 -3.20 9.74
N HIS A 456 6.27 -1.91 10.06
CA HIS A 456 5.12 -1.15 10.58
C HIS A 456 4.54 -1.70 11.90
N THR A 457 5.31 -2.52 12.63
CA THR A 457 4.94 -3.04 13.95
C THR A 457 6.10 -2.94 14.94
N THR A 458 5.78 -3.08 16.23
CA THR A 458 6.81 -3.12 17.30
C THR A 458 7.66 -4.40 17.30
N GLU A 459 7.41 -5.32 16.37
CA GLU A 459 8.17 -6.55 16.18
C GLU A 459 9.05 -6.49 14.93
N GLU A 460 9.23 -5.32 14.36
CA GLU A 460 10.07 -5.09 13.18
C GLU A 460 11.50 -5.56 13.39
N ARG A 461 12.06 -6.24 12.38
CA ARG A 461 13.40 -6.83 12.39
C ARG A 461 14.10 -6.61 11.06
N LEU A 462 15.39 -6.27 11.11
CA LEU A 462 16.29 -6.11 9.96
C LEU A 462 17.42 -7.13 10.05
N SER A 463 17.63 -7.95 9.01
CA SER A 463 18.68 -8.97 8.96
C SER A 463 20.05 -8.37 8.66
N ILE A 464 21.01 -8.55 9.57
CA ILE A 464 22.40 -8.05 9.44
C ILE A 464 23.08 -8.66 8.23
N SER A 465 23.01 -9.99 8.09
CA SER A 465 23.68 -10.69 6.98
C SER A 465 23.08 -10.36 5.61
N SER A 466 21.76 -10.10 5.58
CA SER A 466 21.08 -9.66 4.36
C SER A 466 21.48 -8.24 3.98
N VAL A 467 21.59 -7.32 4.94
CA VAL A 467 22.10 -5.95 4.73
C VAL A 467 23.50 -5.98 4.08
N GLU A 468 24.40 -6.86 4.55
CA GLU A 468 25.73 -6.99 3.99
C GLU A 468 25.67 -7.45 2.53
N ARG A 469 24.92 -8.51 2.22
CA ARG A 469 24.80 -9.04 0.85
C ARG A 469 24.14 -8.06 -0.10
N THR A 470 23.07 -7.39 0.34
CA THR A 470 22.37 -6.39 -0.47
C THR A 470 23.27 -5.20 -0.78
N TYR A 471 24.07 -4.71 0.18
CA TYR A 471 25.04 -3.66 -0.09
C TYR A 471 26.14 -4.08 -1.07
N GLN A 472 26.67 -5.29 -0.94
CA GLN A 472 27.63 -5.85 -1.89
C GLN A 472 27.04 -5.94 -3.29
N TYR A 473 25.79 -6.36 -3.40
CA TYR A 473 25.08 -6.42 -4.67
C TYR A 473 24.86 -5.02 -5.27
N LEU A 474 24.42 -4.03 -4.48
CA LEU A 474 24.31 -2.64 -4.91
C LEU A 474 25.64 -2.12 -5.47
N CYS A 475 26.75 -2.31 -4.74
CA CYS A 475 28.08 -1.88 -5.18
C CYS A 475 28.47 -2.54 -6.52
N CYS A 476 28.23 -3.85 -6.67
CA CYS A 476 28.51 -4.57 -7.90
C CYS A 476 27.71 -4.00 -9.09
N VAL A 477 26.39 -3.79 -8.91
CA VAL A 477 25.52 -3.20 -9.94
C VAL A 477 26.00 -1.80 -10.34
N LEU A 478 26.37 -0.94 -9.39
CA LEU A 478 26.87 0.40 -9.65
C LEU A 478 28.21 0.38 -10.42
N GLU A 479 29.11 -0.54 -10.07
CA GLU A 479 30.38 -0.71 -10.79
C GLU A 479 30.17 -1.20 -12.23
N GLN A 480 29.16 -2.02 -12.48
CA GLN A 480 28.82 -2.44 -13.86
C GLN A 480 28.17 -1.30 -14.65
N LEU A 481 27.29 -0.53 -13.99
CA LEU A 481 26.69 0.66 -14.62
C LEU A 481 27.73 1.71 -14.96
N SER A 482 28.81 1.87 -14.17
CA SER A 482 29.91 2.81 -14.43
C SER A 482 30.71 2.50 -15.71
N LYS A 483 30.68 1.26 -16.18
CA LYS A 483 31.37 0.79 -17.40
C LYS A 483 30.56 1.00 -18.68
N ARG A 484 29.25 1.32 -18.56
CA ARG A 484 28.38 1.57 -19.71
C ARG A 484 28.69 2.93 -20.32
N GLN A 485 28.60 3.05 -21.63
CA GLN A 485 28.63 4.34 -22.33
C GLN A 485 27.20 4.76 -22.66
N ALA A 486 26.93 6.06 -22.50
CA ALA A 486 25.62 6.64 -22.78
C ALA A 486 25.23 6.55 -24.25
#